data_54c1b508514d847cef169f0197254966
#
_entry.id   54c1b508514d847cef169f0197254966
#
_cell.length_a   1.000
_cell.length_b   1.000
_cell.length_c   1.000
_cell.angle_alpha   90.00
_cell.angle_beta   90.00
_cell.angle_gamma   90.00
#
_symmetry.space_group_name_H-M   'P 1'
#
loop_
_entity.id
_entity.type
_entity.pdbx_description
1 polymer ?
#
loop_
_entity_poly.entity_id
_entity_poly.type
_entity_poly.pdbx_seq_one_letter_code
_entity_poly.pdbx_strand_id
1 'polypeptide(L)'
;MVIVFNPAAGMRRASLLWRVLDVLVANGIRIELAETRRPGHAEALTREAVCRGASMVVAAGGDGTIAEVANGLLGSDARLGVIPLGSANVLAHELSLPFEPRAVAAALAFGRTRPLWPGVARGANGARLFVQMLGVGFDAQVVHDLPVALKRALGRTAYAVQTLRELALYRFQPIRLRLDGDETQAASVIVSKGRLYGGRFVLAPDACAAQPGFSVVLFDHAGVVAALLYGAALPLNVLSRAPGVRHVRARQIDFIGNEASPVQADGDAACRTPVSVTDAPAAIPVVVG
;
A
#
# COMPACT_ATOMS: atom_id res chain seq x y z
N MET A 1 12.39 -17.76 -11.67
CA MET A 1 11.96 -16.73 -10.73
C MET A 1 12.61 -15.42 -11.13
N VAL A 2 11.83 -14.36 -11.31
CA VAL A 2 12.37 -13.00 -11.60
C VAL A 2 12.24 -12.15 -10.34
N ILE A 3 13.32 -11.50 -9.93
CA ILE A 3 13.36 -10.63 -8.75
C ILE A 3 13.51 -9.19 -9.22
N VAL A 4 12.49 -8.38 -8.99
CA VAL A 4 12.49 -6.94 -9.30
C VAL A 4 12.99 -6.20 -8.07
N PHE A 5 14.19 -5.66 -8.15
CA PHE A 5 14.89 -5.00 -7.05
C PHE A 5 14.86 -3.49 -7.18
N ASN A 6 14.48 -2.81 -6.11
CA ASN A 6 14.54 -1.36 -6.00
C ASN A 6 15.73 -0.94 -5.09
N PRO A 7 16.84 -0.48 -5.65
CA PRO A 7 18.03 -0.11 -4.87
C PRO A 7 17.77 1.08 -3.94
N ALA A 8 16.88 2.00 -4.31
CA ALA A 8 16.54 3.15 -3.48
C ALA A 8 15.77 2.77 -2.20
N ALA A 9 14.96 1.71 -2.24
CA ALA A 9 14.24 1.20 -1.05
C ALA A 9 15.13 0.29 -0.19
N GLY A 10 16.16 -0.33 -0.76
CA GLY A 10 16.95 -1.37 -0.14
C GLY A 10 18.22 -0.94 0.57
N MET A 11 18.62 0.35 0.56
CA MET A 11 19.93 0.78 1.08
C MET A 11 20.20 0.35 2.54
N ARG A 12 19.18 0.37 3.40
CA ARG A 12 19.30 -0.03 4.82
C ARG A 12 19.22 -1.54 5.04
N ARG A 13 18.74 -2.32 4.06
CA ARG A 13 18.52 -3.77 4.17
C ARG A 13 19.06 -4.57 2.98
N ALA A 14 20.01 -4.00 2.23
CA ALA A 14 20.64 -4.68 1.10
C ALA A 14 21.23 -6.06 1.48
N SER A 15 21.75 -6.19 2.72
CA SER A 15 22.25 -7.46 3.23
C SER A 15 21.17 -8.55 3.31
N LEU A 16 19.90 -8.19 3.53
CA LEU A 16 18.80 -9.14 3.50
C LEU A 16 18.61 -9.72 2.09
N LEU A 17 18.60 -8.85 1.06
CA LEU A 17 18.49 -9.30 -0.32
C LEU A 17 19.58 -10.32 -0.65
N TRP A 18 20.84 -9.94 -0.49
CA TRP A 18 21.97 -10.80 -0.88
C TRP A 18 21.95 -12.14 -0.15
N ARG A 19 21.66 -12.15 1.16
CA ARG A 19 21.51 -13.40 1.93
C ARG A 19 20.36 -14.28 1.44
N VAL A 20 19.22 -13.68 1.04
CA VAL A 20 18.11 -14.43 0.44
C VAL A 20 18.53 -15.03 -0.88
N LEU A 21 19.21 -14.26 -1.75
CA LEU A 21 19.71 -14.75 -3.04
C LEU A 21 20.71 -15.91 -2.86
N ASP A 22 21.66 -15.79 -1.93
CA ASP A 22 22.64 -16.83 -1.62
C ASP A 22 21.94 -18.14 -1.23
N VAL A 23 20.92 -18.07 -0.36
CA VAL A 23 20.17 -19.26 0.06
C VAL A 23 19.39 -19.87 -1.11
N LEU A 24 18.73 -19.06 -1.93
CA LEU A 24 17.98 -19.55 -3.09
C LEU A 24 18.91 -20.24 -4.11
N VAL A 25 20.03 -19.61 -4.44
CA VAL A 25 21.03 -20.15 -5.40
C VAL A 25 21.66 -21.43 -4.86
N ALA A 26 22.03 -21.47 -3.57
CA ALA A 26 22.58 -22.67 -2.93
C ALA A 26 21.61 -23.88 -2.97
N ASN A 27 20.29 -23.61 -3.07
CA ASN A 27 19.25 -24.63 -3.22
C ASN A 27 18.83 -24.85 -4.68
N GLY A 28 19.64 -24.43 -5.65
CA GLY A 28 19.43 -24.70 -7.07
C GLY A 28 18.31 -23.87 -7.74
N ILE A 29 17.78 -22.83 -7.07
CA ILE A 29 16.75 -21.97 -7.65
C ILE A 29 17.38 -21.02 -8.67
N ARG A 30 16.89 -21.06 -9.91
CA ARG A 30 17.34 -20.13 -10.96
C ARG A 30 16.67 -18.76 -10.75
N ILE A 31 17.50 -17.73 -10.66
CA ILE A 31 17.09 -16.34 -10.38
C ILE A 31 17.53 -15.45 -11.53
N GLU A 32 16.65 -14.56 -11.94
CA GLU A 32 16.95 -13.39 -12.76
C GLU A 32 16.73 -12.15 -11.90
N LEU A 33 17.73 -11.28 -11.78
CA LEU A 33 17.63 -10.03 -11.02
C LEU A 33 17.46 -8.85 -11.98
N ALA A 34 16.36 -8.12 -11.83
CA ALA A 34 16.02 -6.93 -12.61
C ALA A 34 15.97 -5.69 -11.72
N GLU A 35 16.82 -4.70 -11.99
CA GLU A 35 16.92 -3.50 -11.17
C GLU A 35 16.05 -2.37 -11.68
N THR A 36 15.28 -1.73 -10.77
CA THR A 36 14.46 -0.57 -11.11
C THR A 36 15.31 0.71 -11.18
N ARG A 37 14.96 1.62 -12.08
CA ARG A 37 15.68 2.89 -12.30
C ARG A 37 14.85 4.14 -12.00
N ARG A 38 13.52 4.02 -12.01
CA ARG A 38 12.56 5.12 -11.86
C ARG A 38 11.22 4.60 -11.35
N PRO A 39 10.32 5.45 -10.84
CA PRO A 39 8.94 5.07 -10.54
C PRO A 39 8.23 4.49 -11.77
N GLY A 40 7.38 3.48 -11.57
CA GLY A 40 6.69 2.72 -12.62
C GLY A 40 7.58 1.68 -13.33
N HIS A 41 8.88 1.61 -13.05
CA HIS A 41 9.76 0.66 -13.73
C HIS A 41 9.58 -0.77 -13.24
N ALA A 42 9.21 -0.97 -11.96
CA ALA A 42 8.95 -2.30 -11.43
C ALA A 42 7.72 -2.94 -12.10
N GLU A 43 6.68 -2.17 -12.40
CA GLU A 43 5.53 -2.62 -13.18
C GLU A 43 5.91 -3.06 -14.60
N ALA A 44 6.70 -2.24 -15.30
CA ALA A 44 7.15 -2.55 -16.67
C ALA A 44 8.00 -3.84 -16.71
N LEU A 45 8.98 -3.97 -15.81
CA LEU A 45 9.81 -5.17 -15.67
C LEU A 45 8.98 -6.42 -15.35
N THR A 46 7.94 -6.25 -14.52
CA THR A 46 7.03 -7.35 -14.17
C THR A 46 6.22 -7.80 -15.38
N ARG A 47 5.64 -6.88 -16.14
CA ARG A 47 4.90 -7.21 -17.38
C ARG A 47 5.78 -7.93 -18.39
N GLU A 48 7.01 -7.45 -18.57
CA GLU A 48 7.99 -8.11 -19.43
C GLU A 48 8.32 -9.54 -18.95
N ALA A 49 8.56 -9.72 -17.64
CA ALA A 49 8.82 -11.03 -17.06
C ALA A 49 7.63 -11.98 -17.26
N VAL A 50 6.40 -11.52 -17.05
CA VAL A 50 5.16 -12.29 -17.29
C VAL A 50 5.03 -12.69 -18.77
N CYS A 51 5.26 -11.76 -19.69
CA CYS A 51 5.24 -12.05 -21.15
C CYS A 51 6.30 -13.09 -21.56
N ARG A 52 7.42 -13.17 -20.83
CA ARG A 52 8.46 -14.21 -21.02
C ARG A 52 8.14 -15.53 -20.30
N GLY A 53 6.96 -15.67 -19.68
CA GLY A 53 6.50 -16.88 -19.01
C GLY A 53 7.00 -17.05 -17.58
N ALA A 54 7.37 -15.99 -16.88
CA ALA A 54 7.73 -16.05 -15.48
C ALA A 54 6.54 -16.52 -14.64
N SER A 55 6.66 -17.61 -13.91
CA SER A 55 5.63 -18.15 -13.00
C SER A 55 5.61 -17.47 -11.63
N MET A 56 6.65 -16.67 -11.33
CA MET A 56 6.76 -15.89 -10.10
C MET A 56 7.62 -14.65 -10.34
N VAL A 57 7.11 -13.51 -9.90
CA VAL A 57 7.86 -12.26 -9.83
C VAL A 57 7.93 -11.81 -8.37
N VAL A 58 9.14 -11.56 -7.89
CA VAL A 58 9.42 -11.19 -6.51
C VAL A 58 9.70 -9.70 -6.42
N ALA A 59 8.93 -8.98 -5.63
CA ALA A 59 9.17 -7.59 -5.30
C ALA A 59 10.23 -7.49 -4.18
N ALA A 60 11.45 -7.10 -4.51
CA ALA A 60 12.51 -6.82 -3.56
C ALA A 60 12.60 -5.30 -3.31
N GLY A 61 11.81 -4.81 -2.36
CA GLY A 61 11.66 -3.37 -2.11
C GLY A 61 10.73 -3.04 -0.95
N GLY A 62 10.21 -1.82 -0.93
CA GLY A 62 9.16 -1.37 -0.01
C GLY A 62 7.77 -1.50 -0.61
N ASP A 63 6.76 -0.97 0.12
CA ASP A 63 5.34 -1.08 -0.26
C ASP A 63 5.06 -0.54 -1.67
N GLY A 64 5.67 0.57 -2.09
CA GLY A 64 5.53 1.10 -3.45
C GLY A 64 6.06 0.15 -4.52
N THR A 65 7.20 -0.54 -4.29
CA THR A 65 7.72 -1.55 -5.22
C THR A 65 6.79 -2.75 -5.30
N ILE A 66 6.22 -3.17 -4.17
CA ILE A 66 5.24 -4.26 -4.11
C ILE A 66 3.99 -3.89 -4.91
N ALA A 67 3.48 -2.66 -4.75
CA ALA A 67 2.32 -2.17 -5.48
C ALA A 67 2.55 -2.13 -7.01
N GLU A 68 3.73 -1.66 -7.46
CA GLU A 68 4.11 -1.67 -8.87
C GLU A 68 4.19 -3.11 -9.44
N VAL A 69 4.84 -4.04 -8.71
CA VAL A 69 4.91 -5.44 -9.14
C VAL A 69 3.51 -6.07 -9.18
N ALA A 70 2.68 -5.82 -8.17
CA ALA A 70 1.29 -6.28 -8.15
C ALA A 70 0.49 -5.76 -9.35
N ASN A 71 0.68 -4.49 -9.73
CA ASN A 71 0.05 -3.92 -10.92
C ASN A 71 0.50 -4.61 -12.22
N GLY A 72 1.78 -4.93 -12.32
CA GLY A 72 2.32 -5.68 -13.47
C GLY A 72 1.84 -7.14 -13.54
N LEU A 73 1.46 -7.74 -12.41
CA LEU A 73 0.95 -9.11 -12.33
C LEU A 73 -0.55 -9.23 -12.61
N LEU A 74 -1.30 -8.12 -12.54
CA LEU A 74 -2.74 -8.16 -12.66
C LEU A 74 -3.18 -8.79 -14.00
N GLY A 75 -4.07 -9.79 -13.92
CA GLY A 75 -4.54 -10.53 -15.08
C GLY A 75 -3.60 -11.65 -15.55
N SER A 76 -2.58 -12.00 -14.77
CA SER A 76 -1.70 -13.15 -15.02
C SER A 76 -1.83 -14.21 -13.93
N ASP A 77 -1.40 -15.43 -14.23
CA ASP A 77 -1.32 -16.54 -13.26
C ASP A 77 0.00 -16.53 -12.46
N ALA A 78 0.89 -15.57 -12.73
CA ALA A 78 2.16 -15.49 -12.04
C ALA A 78 1.99 -15.04 -10.59
N ARG A 79 2.79 -15.64 -9.70
CA ARG A 79 2.71 -15.39 -8.25
C ARG A 79 3.55 -14.19 -7.85
N LEU A 80 3.04 -13.41 -6.89
CA LEU A 80 3.79 -12.36 -6.22
C LEU A 80 4.60 -12.95 -5.07
N GLY A 81 5.91 -12.82 -5.12
CA GLY A 81 6.80 -13.01 -3.96
C GLY A 81 7.20 -11.66 -3.37
N VAL A 82 7.64 -11.64 -2.11
CA VAL A 82 8.07 -10.40 -1.44
C VAL A 82 9.36 -10.62 -0.66
N ILE A 83 10.35 -9.76 -0.91
CA ILE A 83 11.53 -9.56 -0.05
C ILE A 83 11.41 -8.15 0.56
N PRO A 84 11.07 -8.03 1.86
CA PRO A 84 10.65 -6.77 2.47
C PRO A 84 11.86 -5.88 2.83
N LEU A 85 12.30 -5.04 1.90
CA LEU A 85 13.46 -4.16 2.06
C LEU A 85 13.08 -2.74 2.52
N GLY A 86 11.81 -2.38 2.48
CA GLY A 86 11.32 -1.06 2.84
C GLY A 86 11.38 -0.76 4.35
N SER A 87 11.03 0.47 4.71
CA SER A 87 10.99 0.92 6.11
C SER A 87 9.68 0.58 6.83
N ALA A 88 8.53 0.59 6.15
CA ALA A 88 7.23 0.27 6.72
C ALA A 88 6.83 -1.20 6.49
N ASN A 89 6.95 -1.69 5.26
CA ASN A 89 6.62 -3.05 4.84
C ASN A 89 5.22 -3.48 5.33
N VAL A 90 4.24 -2.60 5.11
CA VAL A 90 2.88 -2.79 5.65
C VAL A 90 2.27 -4.09 5.15
N LEU A 91 2.37 -4.36 3.83
CA LEU A 91 1.86 -5.61 3.26
C LEU A 91 2.57 -6.85 3.82
N ALA A 92 3.88 -6.79 4.01
CA ALA A 92 4.62 -7.92 4.57
C ALA A 92 4.17 -8.23 6.02
N HIS A 93 3.91 -7.19 6.83
CA HIS A 93 3.34 -7.38 8.16
C HIS A 93 1.90 -7.87 8.13
N GLU A 94 1.06 -7.35 7.21
CA GLU A 94 -0.33 -7.78 7.03
C GLU A 94 -0.43 -9.26 6.71
N LEU A 95 0.42 -9.73 5.81
CA LEU A 95 0.47 -11.14 5.40
C LEU A 95 1.32 -12.03 6.32
N SER A 96 1.87 -11.47 7.41
CA SER A 96 2.76 -12.17 8.34
C SER A 96 3.97 -12.82 7.65
N LEU A 97 4.53 -12.14 6.65
CA LEU A 97 5.70 -12.64 5.93
C LEU A 97 6.96 -12.61 6.80
N PRO A 98 7.88 -13.56 6.61
CA PRO A 98 9.14 -13.60 7.35
C PRO A 98 10.07 -12.45 6.95
N PHE A 99 10.97 -12.08 7.88
CA PHE A 99 12.03 -11.07 7.69
C PHE A 99 13.44 -11.66 7.84
N GLU A 100 13.54 -12.90 8.28
CA GLU A 100 14.80 -13.62 8.39
C GLU A 100 15.16 -14.21 7.01
N PRO A 101 16.43 -14.09 6.53
CA PRO A 101 16.81 -14.45 5.17
C PRO A 101 16.47 -15.90 4.77
N ARG A 102 16.73 -16.87 5.64
CA ARG A 102 16.42 -18.28 5.36
C ARG A 102 14.94 -18.55 5.27
N ALA A 103 14.15 -17.92 6.17
CA ALA A 103 12.70 -18.06 6.17
C ALA A 103 12.06 -17.37 4.96
N VAL A 104 12.57 -16.21 4.53
CA VAL A 104 12.15 -15.55 3.28
C VAL A 104 12.45 -16.45 2.07
N ALA A 105 13.66 -17.00 1.98
CA ALA A 105 14.03 -17.90 0.89
C ALA A 105 13.17 -19.18 0.88
N ALA A 106 12.91 -19.77 2.04
CA ALA A 106 12.05 -20.94 2.18
C ALA A 106 10.60 -20.64 1.75
N ALA A 107 10.05 -19.48 2.16
CA ALA A 107 8.73 -19.03 1.73
C ALA A 107 8.67 -18.88 0.19
N LEU A 108 9.66 -18.24 -0.42
CA LEU A 108 9.71 -18.05 -1.87
C LEU A 108 9.84 -19.37 -2.64
N ALA A 109 10.59 -20.35 -2.09
CA ALA A 109 10.82 -21.64 -2.75
C ALA A 109 9.63 -22.60 -2.58
N PHE A 110 9.04 -22.66 -1.38
CA PHE A 110 8.13 -23.74 -0.97
C PHE A 110 6.82 -23.22 -0.35
N GLY A 111 6.66 -21.90 -0.19
CA GLY A 111 5.48 -21.29 0.44
C GLY A 111 4.19 -21.56 -0.33
N ARG A 112 3.08 -21.48 0.43
CA ARG A 112 1.73 -21.52 -0.13
C ARG A 112 1.36 -20.19 -0.75
N THR A 113 0.31 -20.18 -1.55
CA THR A 113 -0.25 -18.95 -2.07
C THR A 113 -1.55 -18.59 -1.34
N ARG A 114 -1.77 -17.30 -1.15
CA ARG A 114 -3.05 -16.72 -0.73
C ARG A 114 -3.50 -15.70 -1.76
N PRO A 115 -4.80 -15.53 -1.98
CA PRO A 115 -5.30 -14.44 -2.82
C PRO A 115 -5.01 -13.09 -2.14
N LEU A 116 -4.59 -12.12 -2.93
CA LEU A 116 -4.52 -10.71 -2.59
C LEU A 116 -5.46 -9.98 -3.55
N TRP A 117 -6.50 -9.32 -3.03
CA TRP A 117 -7.46 -8.55 -3.82
C TRP A 117 -7.09 -7.08 -3.79
N PRO A 118 -6.46 -6.55 -4.85
CA PRO A 118 -6.16 -5.13 -4.92
C PRO A 118 -7.43 -4.29 -5.10
N GLY A 119 -7.35 -3.02 -4.71
CA GLY A 119 -8.30 -2.00 -5.13
C GLY A 119 -7.79 -1.25 -6.36
N VAL A 120 -8.72 -0.70 -7.14
CA VAL A 120 -8.44 0.15 -8.29
C VAL A 120 -9.17 1.47 -8.13
N ALA A 121 -8.42 2.56 -8.10
CA ALA A 121 -8.93 3.92 -8.13
C ALA A 121 -8.94 4.41 -9.59
N ARG A 122 -10.09 4.87 -10.08
CA ARG A 122 -10.26 5.42 -11.42
C ARG A 122 -10.61 6.90 -11.32
N GLY A 123 -9.76 7.75 -11.86
CA GLY A 123 -9.96 9.19 -11.93
C GLY A 123 -9.69 9.72 -13.33
N ALA A 124 -9.72 11.04 -13.52
CA ALA A 124 -9.51 11.70 -14.81
C ALA A 124 -8.17 11.33 -15.50
N ASN A 125 -7.13 11.02 -14.70
CA ASN A 125 -5.78 10.71 -15.20
C ASN A 125 -5.54 9.21 -15.41
N GLY A 126 -6.59 8.38 -15.39
CA GLY A 126 -6.50 6.94 -15.56
C GLY A 126 -6.79 6.15 -14.29
N ALA A 127 -6.33 4.88 -14.28
CA ALA A 127 -6.52 3.96 -13.17
C ALA A 127 -5.22 3.74 -12.39
N ARG A 128 -5.33 3.69 -11.06
CA ARG A 128 -4.24 3.36 -10.14
C ARG A 128 -4.63 2.19 -9.26
N LEU A 129 -3.81 1.14 -9.26
CA LEU A 129 -3.96 0.00 -8.36
C LEU A 129 -3.35 0.34 -6.99
N PHE A 130 -3.97 -0.17 -5.93
CA PHE A 130 -3.40 -0.18 -4.59
C PHE A 130 -3.64 -1.54 -3.91
N VAL A 131 -2.71 -1.98 -3.09
CA VAL A 131 -2.74 -3.29 -2.44
C VAL A 131 -3.07 -3.22 -0.95
N GLN A 132 -2.88 -2.05 -0.33
CA GLN A 132 -3.13 -1.83 1.09
C GLN A 132 -4.21 -0.81 1.34
N MET A 133 -4.04 0.42 0.87
CA MET A 133 -4.97 1.49 1.18
C MET A 133 -4.95 2.63 0.18
N LEU A 134 -6.07 3.34 0.15
CA LEU A 134 -6.21 4.62 -0.53
C LEU A 134 -6.73 5.64 0.48
N GLY A 135 -6.05 6.77 0.62
CA GLY A 135 -6.45 7.87 1.49
C GLY A 135 -6.93 9.07 0.69
N VAL A 136 -7.94 9.78 1.21
CA VAL A 136 -8.44 11.04 0.66
C VAL A 136 -8.57 12.06 1.79
N GLY A 137 -8.07 13.27 1.56
CA GLY A 137 -8.09 14.36 2.53
C GLY A 137 -6.75 14.57 3.23
N PHE A 138 -6.76 14.76 4.56
CA PHE A 138 -5.57 15.14 5.31
C PHE A 138 -4.39 14.18 5.13
N ASP A 139 -4.63 12.87 5.23
CA ASP A 139 -3.62 11.83 5.03
C ASP A 139 -2.97 11.93 3.64
N ALA A 140 -3.79 12.10 2.60
CA ALA A 140 -3.32 12.25 1.24
C ALA A 140 -2.55 13.57 1.03
N GLN A 141 -2.94 14.66 1.68
CA GLN A 141 -2.23 15.94 1.63
C GLN A 141 -0.81 15.79 2.19
N VAL A 142 -0.67 15.12 3.34
CA VAL A 142 0.65 14.81 3.93
C VAL A 142 1.54 14.06 2.94
N VAL A 143 0.98 13.09 2.21
CA VAL A 143 1.71 12.31 1.20
C VAL A 143 2.09 13.15 -0.02
N HIS A 144 1.16 13.98 -0.52
CA HIS A 144 1.39 14.83 -1.68
C HIS A 144 2.47 15.88 -1.46
N ASP A 145 2.51 16.47 -0.26
CA ASP A 145 3.44 17.55 0.05
C ASP A 145 4.75 17.06 0.69
N LEU A 146 4.91 15.74 0.86
CA LEU A 146 6.11 15.15 1.42
C LEU A 146 7.27 15.19 0.41
N PRO A 147 8.33 15.98 0.66
CA PRO A 147 9.48 16.05 -0.23
C PRO A 147 10.18 14.69 -0.37
N VAL A 148 10.44 14.26 -1.61
CA VAL A 148 11.10 12.98 -1.90
C VAL A 148 12.45 12.87 -1.18
N ALA A 149 13.21 13.97 -1.07
CA ALA A 149 14.48 14.02 -0.36
C ALA A 149 14.29 13.71 1.14
N LEU A 150 13.24 14.26 1.77
CA LEU A 150 12.91 14.03 3.18
C LEU A 150 12.47 12.57 3.41
N LYS A 151 11.64 12.03 2.51
CA LYS A 151 11.22 10.62 2.53
C LYS A 151 12.42 9.66 2.45
N ARG A 152 13.41 9.96 1.59
CA ARG A 152 14.65 9.18 1.45
C ARG A 152 15.55 9.27 2.69
N ALA A 153 15.72 10.45 3.26
CA ALA A 153 16.61 10.69 4.40
C ALA A 153 16.05 10.09 5.71
N LEU A 154 14.80 10.35 6.02
CA LEU A 154 14.17 10.03 7.31
C LEU A 154 13.26 8.80 7.27
N GLY A 155 12.90 8.27 6.09
CA GLY A 155 11.99 7.13 5.98
C GLY A 155 10.63 7.44 6.62
N ARG A 156 10.19 6.60 7.57
CA ARG A 156 8.87 6.75 8.23
C ARG A 156 8.72 8.02 9.05
N THR A 157 9.79 8.52 9.65
CA THR A 157 9.74 9.74 10.46
C THR A 157 9.49 11.00 9.63
N ALA A 158 9.78 10.96 8.32
CA ALA A 158 9.43 12.03 7.39
C ALA A 158 7.92 12.33 7.35
N TYR A 159 7.10 11.29 7.42
CA TYR A 159 5.65 11.43 7.46
C TYR A 159 5.18 12.14 8.75
N ALA A 160 5.77 11.82 9.91
CA ALA A 160 5.43 12.49 11.16
C ALA A 160 5.79 13.99 11.12
N VAL A 161 6.95 14.35 10.59
CA VAL A 161 7.36 15.76 10.40
C VAL A 161 6.42 16.48 9.46
N GLN A 162 6.09 15.87 8.31
CA GLN A 162 5.16 16.46 7.35
C GLN A 162 3.74 16.59 7.92
N THR A 163 3.28 15.59 8.69
CA THR A 163 1.99 15.65 9.39
C THR A 163 1.89 16.88 10.29
N LEU A 164 2.92 17.15 11.10
CA LEU A 164 2.93 18.33 11.98
C LEU A 164 2.88 19.64 11.20
N ARG A 165 3.56 19.69 10.05
CA ARG A 165 3.52 20.86 9.16
C ARG A 165 2.13 21.05 8.55
N GLU A 166 1.52 19.99 8.02
CA GLU A 166 0.20 20.05 7.39
C GLU A 166 -0.91 20.35 8.40
N LEU A 167 -0.78 19.95 9.65
CA LEU A 167 -1.76 20.31 10.70
C LEU A 167 -2.03 21.81 10.80
N ALA A 168 -1.03 22.64 10.55
CA ALA A 168 -1.17 24.10 10.61
C ALA A 168 -1.75 24.71 9.32
N LEU A 169 -1.69 24.02 8.19
CA LEU A 169 -1.98 24.56 6.87
C LEU A 169 -3.27 24.00 6.25
N TYR A 170 -3.63 22.76 6.60
CA TYR A 170 -4.73 22.05 5.98
C TYR A 170 -6.11 22.56 6.44
N ARG A 171 -7.01 22.78 5.50
CA ARG A 171 -8.33 23.40 5.77
C ARG A 171 -9.42 22.42 6.19
N PHE A 172 -9.17 21.12 6.20
CA PHE A 172 -10.12 20.06 6.60
C PHE A 172 -11.51 20.21 5.95
N GLN A 173 -11.54 20.45 4.65
CA GLN A 173 -12.81 20.53 3.91
C GLN A 173 -13.51 19.17 3.91
N PRO A 174 -14.86 19.14 4.05
CA PRO A 174 -15.61 17.89 4.06
C PRO A 174 -15.54 17.19 2.71
N ILE A 175 -15.22 15.90 2.75
CA ILE A 175 -15.14 15.02 1.58
C ILE A 175 -16.50 14.32 1.45
N ARG A 176 -17.16 14.55 0.31
CA ARG A 176 -18.43 13.89 -0.03
C ARG A 176 -18.15 12.63 -0.81
N LEU A 177 -18.81 11.54 -0.45
CA LEU A 177 -18.64 10.23 -1.10
C LEU A 177 -19.94 9.43 -1.08
N ARG A 178 -20.02 8.44 -1.98
CA ARG A 178 -21.05 7.39 -1.97
C ARG A 178 -20.41 6.05 -1.63
N LEU A 179 -21.03 5.31 -0.73
CA LEU A 179 -20.67 3.95 -0.37
C LEU A 179 -21.77 3.03 -0.83
N ASP A 180 -21.52 2.23 -1.86
CA ASP A 180 -22.53 1.34 -2.50
C ASP A 180 -23.84 2.06 -2.88
N GLY A 181 -23.76 3.35 -3.23
CA GLY A 181 -24.85 4.23 -3.61
C GLY A 181 -25.32 5.19 -2.51
N ASP A 182 -25.07 4.93 -1.24
CA ASP A 182 -25.48 5.77 -0.12
C ASP A 182 -24.51 6.96 0.08
N GLU A 183 -25.06 8.18 0.06
CA GLU A 183 -24.25 9.39 0.25
C GLU A 183 -23.87 9.60 1.72
N THR A 184 -22.63 9.95 1.94
CA THR A 184 -22.09 10.35 3.25
C THR A 184 -20.98 11.38 3.07
N GLN A 185 -20.50 11.92 4.20
CA GLN A 185 -19.36 12.83 4.23
C GLN A 185 -18.48 12.57 5.44
N ALA A 186 -17.21 12.96 5.33
CA ALA A 186 -16.23 12.92 6.42
C ALA A 186 -15.15 13.97 6.21
N ALA A 187 -14.38 14.32 7.23
CA ALA A 187 -13.24 15.24 7.13
C ALA A 187 -12.00 14.57 6.51
N SER A 188 -11.88 13.26 6.65
CA SER A 188 -10.84 12.44 6.00
C SER A 188 -11.36 11.01 5.82
N VAL A 189 -10.89 10.31 4.79
CA VAL A 189 -11.36 8.96 4.46
C VAL A 189 -10.17 8.08 4.12
N ILE A 190 -10.14 6.86 4.68
CA ILE A 190 -9.19 5.82 4.26
C ILE A 190 -9.96 4.59 3.82
N VAL A 191 -9.78 4.19 2.57
CA VAL A 191 -10.30 2.96 1.98
C VAL A 191 -9.23 1.89 2.12
N SER A 192 -9.47 0.87 2.94
CA SER A 192 -8.47 -0.11 3.30
C SER A 192 -8.79 -1.51 2.80
N LYS A 193 -7.76 -2.19 2.27
CA LYS A 193 -7.77 -3.62 1.95
C LYS A 193 -7.24 -4.45 3.10
N GLY A 194 -6.25 -3.95 3.84
CA GLY A 194 -5.61 -4.60 4.98
C GLY A 194 -5.94 -3.90 6.31
N ARG A 195 -5.64 -4.57 7.42
CA ARG A 195 -5.89 -4.05 8.78
C ARG A 195 -4.89 -2.98 9.18
N LEU A 196 -3.67 -3.03 8.63
CA LEU A 196 -2.52 -2.28 9.12
C LEU A 196 -2.31 -0.97 8.36
N TYR A 197 -1.81 0.03 9.09
CA TYR A 197 -1.45 1.35 8.59
C TYR A 197 -0.04 1.75 9.08
N GLY A 198 0.74 2.37 8.21
CA GLY A 198 2.04 2.96 8.54
C GLY A 198 3.07 1.99 9.16
N GLY A 199 2.90 0.69 8.96
CA GLY A 199 3.71 -0.39 9.50
C GLY A 199 2.85 -1.43 10.21
N ARG A 200 2.74 -1.37 11.55
CA ARG A 200 2.01 -2.35 12.36
C ARG A 200 0.82 -1.78 13.13
N PHE A 201 0.43 -0.55 12.87
CA PHE A 201 -0.70 0.06 13.56
C PHE A 201 -2.01 -0.43 12.98
N VAL A 202 -2.95 -0.82 13.84
CA VAL A 202 -4.27 -1.29 13.41
C VAL A 202 -5.17 -0.10 13.12
N LEU A 203 -5.55 0.05 11.85
CA LEU A 203 -6.48 1.07 11.40
C LEU A 203 -7.88 0.50 11.16
N ALA A 204 -7.98 -0.60 10.43
CA ALA A 204 -9.21 -1.22 9.99
C ALA A 204 -9.25 -2.69 10.43
N PRO A 205 -9.63 -2.99 11.69
CA PRO A 205 -9.50 -4.33 12.26
C PRO A 205 -10.24 -5.43 11.48
N ASP A 206 -11.33 -5.08 10.82
CA ASP A 206 -12.19 -6.02 10.06
C ASP A 206 -11.80 -6.12 8.57
N ALA A 207 -10.76 -5.42 8.12
CA ALA A 207 -10.29 -5.51 6.75
C ALA A 207 -9.60 -6.85 6.48
N CYS A 208 -9.74 -7.35 5.24
CA CYS A 208 -9.13 -8.60 4.82
C CYS A 208 -8.63 -8.48 3.38
N ALA A 209 -7.32 -8.40 3.21
CA ALA A 209 -6.69 -8.28 1.90
C ALA A 209 -6.91 -9.51 0.99
N ALA A 210 -7.32 -10.64 1.56
CA ALA A 210 -7.61 -11.87 0.83
C ALA A 210 -9.05 -11.97 0.29
N GLN A 211 -9.88 -10.94 0.52
CA GLN A 211 -11.28 -10.93 0.13
C GLN A 211 -11.62 -9.67 -0.67
N PRO A 212 -12.62 -9.74 -1.58
CA PRO A 212 -13.15 -8.56 -2.24
C PRO A 212 -13.88 -7.64 -1.25
N GLY A 213 -14.03 -6.38 -1.64
CA GLY A 213 -14.61 -5.31 -0.82
C GLY A 213 -13.56 -4.58 0.02
N PHE A 214 -14.00 -3.53 0.68
CA PHE A 214 -13.15 -2.59 1.42
C PHE A 214 -13.68 -2.36 2.83
N SER A 215 -12.78 -2.09 3.75
CA SER A 215 -13.12 -1.43 5.02
C SER A 215 -12.85 0.07 4.86
N VAL A 216 -13.89 0.87 4.87
CA VAL A 216 -13.81 2.33 4.74
C VAL A 216 -13.80 2.94 6.13
N VAL A 217 -12.73 3.65 6.47
CA VAL A 217 -12.58 4.36 7.74
C VAL A 217 -12.87 5.84 7.49
N LEU A 218 -13.93 6.35 8.11
CA LEU A 218 -14.40 7.72 8.01
C LEU A 218 -14.02 8.46 9.29
N PHE A 219 -13.37 9.60 9.13
CA PHE A 219 -13.03 10.51 10.22
C PHE A 219 -13.96 11.73 10.14
N ASP A 220 -14.96 11.79 11.02
CA ASP A 220 -15.99 12.81 10.98
C ASP A 220 -15.54 14.16 11.55
N HIS A 221 -14.66 14.13 12.53
CA HIS A 221 -14.19 15.37 13.14
C HIS A 221 -13.04 15.98 12.36
N ALA A 222 -13.17 17.26 12.06
CA ALA A 222 -12.18 18.07 11.38
C ALA A 222 -11.27 18.83 12.36
N GLY A 223 -10.14 19.32 11.86
CA GLY A 223 -9.26 20.24 12.55
C GLY A 223 -8.10 19.60 13.30
N VAL A 224 -7.21 20.45 13.79
CA VAL A 224 -5.93 20.07 14.38
C VAL A 224 -6.09 19.16 15.60
N VAL A 225 -7.05 19.48 16.48
CA VAL A 225 -7.28 18.69 17.71
C VAL A 225 -7.71 17.27 17.38
N ALA A 226 -8.65 17.10 16.45
CA ALA A 226 -9.11 15.78 16.02
C ALA A 226 -7.97 14.97 15.37
N ALA A 227 -7.20 15.61 14.48
CA ALA A 227 -6.07 14.95 13.83
C ALA A 227 -4.98 14.51 14.82
N LEU A 228 -4.69 15.31 15.85
CA LEU A 228 -3.76 14.94 16.92
C LEU A 228 -4.29 13.78 17.77
N LEU A 229 -5.57 13.81 18.13
CA LEU A 229 -6.21 12.72 18.88
C LEU A 229 -6.18 11.40 18.08
N TYR A 230 -6.53 11.43 16.81
CA TYR A 230 -6.47 10.26 15.93
C TYR A 230 -5.02 9.75 15.74
N GLY A 231 -4.07 10.68 15.55
CA GLY A 231 -2.65 10.36 15.46
C GLY A 231 -2.09 9.72 16.72
N ALA A 232 -2.54 10.16 17.90
CA ALA A 232 -2.14 9.57 19.18
C ALA A 232 -2.85 8.22 19.46
N ALA A 233 -4.11 8.07 19.04
CA ALA A 233 -4.88 6.84 19.22
C ALA A 233 -4.38 5.67 18.36
N LEU A 234 -3.80 5.97 17.19
CA LEU A 234 -3.32 4.96 16.24
C LEU A 234 -2.23 4.05 16.81
N PRO A 235 -1.10 4.54 17.36
CA PRO A 235 -0.05 3.69 17.92
C PRO A 235 -0.49 2.93 19.18
N LEU A 236 -1.54 3.42 19.85
CA LEU A 236 -2.14 2.74 21.00
C LEU A 236 -3.14 1.66 20.62
N ASN A 237 -3.42 1.49 19.32
CA ASN A 237 -4.43 0.56 18.77
C ASN A 237 -5.86 0.78 19.33
N VAL A 238 -6.19 2.02 19.69
CA VAL A 238 -7.53 2.41 20.16
C VAL A 238 -8.29 3.28 19.17
N LEU A 239 -7.70 3.58 18.01
CA LEU A 239 -8.27 4.46 17.00
C LEU A 239 -9.67 4.02 16.53
N SER A 240 -9.88 2.72 16.36
CA SER A 240 -11.18 2.17 15.94
C SER A 240 -12.34 2.44 16.92
N ARG A 241 -12.01 2.85 18.16
CA ARG A 241 -12.98 3.21 19.21
C ARG A 241 -13.02 4.71 19.50
N ALA A 242 -12.21 5.50 18.78
CA ALA A 242 -12.14 6.94 18.99
C ALA A 242 -13.45 7.62 18.54
N PRO A 243 -13.93 8.65 19.25
CA PRO A 243 -15.09 9.41 18.84
C PRO A 243 -14.94 10.01 17.44
N GLY A 244 -15.98 9.91 16.61
CA GLY A 244 -15.96 10.41 15.23
C GLY A 244 -15.16 9.51 14.26
N VAL A 245 -14.80 8.29 14.64
CA VAL A 245 -14.27 7.27 13.72
C VAL A 245 -15.35 6.24 13.43
N ARG A 246 -15.72 6.13 12.16
CA ARG A 246 -16.71 5.15 11.69
C ARG A 246 -16.06 4.15 10.75
N HIS A 247 -16.45 2.88 10.87
CA HIS A 247 -16.04 1.80 9.98
C HIS A 247 -17.24 1.33 9.18
N VAL A 248 -17.14 1.36 7.85
CA VAL A 248 -18.19 0.92 6.94
C VAL A 248 -17.59 -0.06 5.94
N ARG A 249 -18.28 -1.15 5.66
CA ARG A 249 -17.90 -2.04 4.55
C ARG A 249 -18.57 -1.57 3.28
N ALA A 250 -17.81 -1.50 2.19
CA ALA A 250 -18.33 -1.14 0.87
C ALA A 250 -17.59 -1.90 -0.23
N ARG A 251 -18.26 -2.07 -1.37
CA ARG A 251 -17.67 -2.65 -2.60
C ARG A 251 -17.34 -1.61 -3.64
N GLN A 252 -18.10 -0.53 -3.65
CA GLN A 252 -17.89 0.62 -4.53
C GLN A 252 -17.86 1.90 -3.71
N ILE A 253 -16.86 2.73 -3.95
CA ILE A 253 -16.71 4.02 -3.29
C ILE A 253 -16.52 5.08 -4.38
N ASP A 254 -17.43 6.05 -4.43
CA ASP A 254 -17.34 7.16 -5.36
C ASP A 254 -17.12 8.46 -4.59
N PHE A 255 -15.93 9.04 -4.69
CA PHE A 255 -15.64 10.36 -4.16
C PHE A 255 -16.20 11.40 -5.10
N ILE A 256 -17.22 12.12 -4.62
CA ILE A 256 -18.02 13.09 -5.40
C ILE A 256 -17.76 14.52 -4.89
N GLY A 257 -17.91 15.49 -5.76
CA GLY A 257 -17.75 16.90 -5.42
C GLY A 257 -16.88 17.64 -6.44
N ASN A 258 -16.96 18.95 -6.40
CA ASN A 258 -16.23 19.82 -7.32
C ASN A 258 -14.82 20.17 -6.81
N GLU A 259 -14.49 19.81 -5.58
CA GLU A 259 -13.21 20.10 -4.99
C GLU A 259 -12.20 19.00 -5.25
N ALA A 260 -11.05 19.38 -5.80
CA ALA A 260 -9.97 18.48 -6.13
C ALA A 260 -9.15 18.09 -4.88
N SER A 261 -9.73 17.27 -3.98
CA SER A 261 -9.02 16.76 -2.81
C SER A 261 -7.91 15.79 -3.24
N PRO A 262 -6.74 15.83 -2.59
CA PRO A 262 -5.66 14.89 -2.88
C PRO A 262 -6.03 13.46 -2.53
N VAL A 263 -5.53 12.52 -3.33
CA VAL A 263 -5.70 11.08 -3.17
C VAL A 263 -4.31 10.42 -3.13
N GLN A 264 -4.04 9.65 -2.10
CA GLN A 264 -2.85 8.79 -2.03
C GLN A 264 -3.23 7.32 -2.21
N ALA A 265 -2.32 6.51 -2.74
CA ALA A 265 -2.43 5.04 -2.84
C ALA A 265 -1.13 4.41 -2.33
N ASP A 266 -1.23 3.53 -1.34
CA ASP A 266 -0.11 2.81 -0.71
C ASP A 266 1.06 3.73 -0.26
N GLY A 267 0.74 4.97 0.17
CA GLY A 267 1.72 5.96 0.63
C GLY A 267 2.44 6.73 -0.48
N ASP A 268 1.92 6.71 -1.70
CA ASP A 268 2.36 7.53 -2.81
C ASP A 268 1.22 8.42 -3.34
N ALA A 269 1.55 9.63 -3.78
CA ALA A 269 0.58 10.52 -4.42
C ALA A 269 0.00 9.85 -5.68
N ALA A 270 -1.33 9.80 -5.80
CA ALA A 270 -2.01 9.10 -6.88
C ALA A 270 -2.71 10.05 -7.85
N CYS A 271 -3.76 10.73 -7.39
CA CYS A 271 -4.59 11.60 -8.21
C CYS A 271 -5.29 12.65 -7.33
N ARG A 272 -6.32 13.29 -7.86
CA ARG A 272 -7.27 14.13 -7.12
C ARG A 272 -8.69 13.69 -7.39
N THR A 273 -9.61 13.98 -6.47
CA THR A 273 -11.04 13.73 -6.68
C THR A 273 -11.59 14.58 -7.84
N PRO A 274 -12.65 14.13 -8.55
CA PRO A 274 -13.44 12.93 -8.30
C PRO A 274 -12.71 11.62 -8.69
N VAL A 275 -12.96 10.57 -7.91
CA VAL A 275 -12.38 9.23 -8.14
C VAL A 275 -13.36 8.15 -7.71
N SER A 276 -13.46 7.09 -8.51
CA SER A 276 -14.22 5.87 -8.18
C SER A 276 -13.27 4.75 -7.79
N VAL A 277 -13.61 4.01 -6.74
CA VAL A 277 -12.80 2.91 -6.21
C VAL A 277 -13.62 1.63 -6.23
N THR A 278 -13.06 0.59 -6.85
CA THR A 278 -13.64 -0.76 -6.92
C THR A 278 -12.57 -1.81 -6.71
N ASP A 279 -12.95 -3.06 -6.47
CA ASP A 279 -11.98 -4.16 -6.52
C ASP A 279 -11.34 -4.29 -7.91
N ALA A 280 -10.13 -4.81 -7.94
CA ALA A 280 -9.52 -5.28 -9.18
C ALA A 280 -10.34 -6.46 -9.76
N PRO A 281 -10.26 -6.69 -11.09
CA PRO A 281 -11.05 -7.75 -11.74
C PRO A 281 -10.66 -9.17 -11.30
N ALA A 282 -9.47 -9.33 -10.73
CA ALA A 282 -8.96 -10.62 -10.25
C ALA A 282 -8.04 -10.43 -9.04
N ALA A 283 -7.94 -11.47 -8.22
CA ALA A 283 -6.94 -11.56 -7.15
C ALA A 283 -5.56 -11.89 -7.73
N ILE A 284 -4.52 -11.47 -7.05
CA ILE A 284 -3.12 -11.81 -7.33
C ILE A 284 -2.72 -12.91 -6.33
N PRO A 285 -2.20 -14.07 -6.80
CA PRO A 285 -1.70 -15.10 -5.90
C PRO A 285 -0.40 -14.63 -5.24
N VAL A 286 -0.40 -14.37 -3.94
CA VAL A 286 0.79 -13.95 -3.19
C VAL A 286 1.35 -15.12 -2.39
N VAL A 287 2.68 -15.28 -2.43
CA VAL A 287 3.39 -16.34 -1.69
C VAL A 287 3.49 -15.95 -0.22
N VAL A 288 3.07 -16.85 0.66
CA VAL A 288 3.18 -16.74 2.12
C VAL A 288 3.91 -17.93 2.69
N GLY A 289 4.47 -17.81 3.90
CA GLY A 289 5.21 -18.89 4.58
C GLY A 289 4.31 -20.02 5.09
#